data_da3c51636489dd72767bcfe55bc12d77
#
_entry.id   da3c51636489dd72767bcfe55bc12d77
#
_cell.length_a   1.000
_cell.length_b   1.000
_cell.length_c   1.000
_cell.angle_alpha   90.00
_cell.angle_beta   90.00
_cell.angle_gamma   90.00
#
_symmetry.space_group_name_H-M   'P 1'
#
loop_
_entity.id
_entity.type
_entity.pdbx_description
1 polymer ?
#
loop_
_entity_poly.entity_id
_entity_poly.type
_entity_poly.pdbx_seq_one_letter_code
_entity_poly.pdbx_strand_id
1 'polypeptide(L)'
;PVYEGDSSPVVDIQSGATIGFKYLNFGTEGASKAELTGDIPAGFKISIRIDSYDGKTVSVAEVSEDSKTVVFELGEEITGRHAVYFGFNTENAEDRAVFDCFRFE
;
A
#
# COMPACT_ATOMS: atom_id res chain seq x y z
N PRO A 1 -8.25 14.28 -8.44
CA PRO A 1 -7.79 13.16 -9.29
C PRO A 1 -7.71 11.86 -8.52
N VAL A 2 -7.88 10.78 -9.22
CA VAL A 2 -7.81 9.44 -8.67
C VAL A 2 -6.75 8.67 -9.43
N TYR A 3 -5.87 8.00 -8.71
CA TYR A 3 -4.80 7.17 -9.26
C TYR A 3 -5.00 5.75 -8.79
N GLU A 4 -5.20 4.84 -9.71
CA GLU A 4 -5.54 3.46 -9.40
C GLU A 4 -4.59 2.50 -10.08
N GLY A 5 -4.40 1.34 -9.45
CA GLY A 5 -3.70 0.25 -10.08
C GLY A 5 -4.27 -1.07 -9.59
N ASP A 6 -4.37 -2.00 -10.53
CA ASP A 6 -4.73 -3.35 -10.21
C ASP A 6 -3.79 -4.30 -10.95
N SER A 7 -3.84 -5.53 -10.55
CA SER A 7 -3.13 -6.61 -11.20
C SER A 7 -3.94 -7.87 -10.98
N SER A 8 -3.47 -8.99 -11.48
CA SER A 8 -3.97 -10.25 -10.95
C SER A 8 -3.75 -10.24 -9.44
N PRO A 9 -4.67 -10.74 -8.63
CA PRO A 9 -4.49 -10.73 -7.19
C PRO A 9 -3.15 -11.32 -6.79
N VAL A 10 -2.44 -10.64 -5.89
CA VAL A 10 -1.21 -11.17 -5.30
C VAL A 10 -1.60 -11.90 -4.02
N VAL A 11 -1.38 -13.20 -4.01
CA VAL A 11 -1.79 -14.07 -2.89
C VAL A 11 -0.57 -14.50 -2.08
N ASP A 12 -0.84 -15.09 -0.92
CA ASP A 12 0.20 -15.64 -0.03
C ASP A 12 1.24 -14.60 0.39
N ILE A 13 0.83 -13.35 0.58
CA ILE A 13 1.73 -12.29 1.04
C ILE A 13 2.08 -12.56 2.49
N GLN A 14 3.36 -12.78 2.75
CA GLN A 14 3.88 -13.02 4.09
C GLN A 14 4.63 -11.81 4.62
N SER A 15 4.96 -11.84 5.91
CA SER A 15 5.72 -10.78 6.55
C SER A 15 7.05 -10.56 5.83
N GLY A 16 7.37 -9.32 5.55
CA GLY A 16 8.57 -8.93 4.81
C GLY A 16 8.38 -8.76 3.31
N ALA A 17 7.19 -9.08 2.78
CA ALA A 17 6.93 -8.93 1.35
C ALA A 17 6.76 -7.46 0.97
N THR A 18 7.15 -7.13 -0.26
CA THR A 18 6.95 -5.80 -0.84
C THR A 18 6.40 -5.94 -2.25
N ILE A 19 5.38 -5.14 -2.56
CA ILE A 19 4.77 -5.11 -3.89
C ILE A 19 4.98 -3.70 -4.44
N GLY A 20 5.61 -3.61 -5.62
CA GLY A 20 5.94 -2.33 -6.24
C GLY A 20 5.18 -2.07 -7.52
N PHE A 21 4.90 -0.80 -7.78
CA PHE A 21 4.27 -0.31 -8.99
C PHE A 21 5.09 0.85 -9.55
N LYS A 22 5.53 0.75 -10.80
CA LYS A 22 6.35 1.75 -11.51
C LYS A 22 5.61 2.13 -12.79
N TYR A 23 5.34 3.37 -13.06
CA TYR A 23 5.41 4.55 -12.21
C TYR A 23 4.02 5.15 -12.20
N LEU A 24 3.66 5.84 -11.13
CA LEU A 24 2.39 6.58 -11.07
C LEU A 24 2.70 8.07 -11.22
N ASN A 25 1.93 8.76 -12.05
CA ASN A 25 2.07 10.20 -12.19
C ASN A 25 0.94 10.88 -11.42
N PHE A 26 1.29 11.45 -10.27
CA PHE A 26 0.34 12.14 -9.40
C PHE A 26 0.06 13.58 -9.84
N GLY A 27 0.78 14.05 -10.87
CA GLY A 27 0.56 15.39 -11.40
C GLY A 27 0.87 16.48 -10.39
N THR A 28 0.34 17.67 -10.65
CA THR A 28 0.52 18.82 -9.76
C THR A 28 -0.53 18.86 -8.65
N GLU A 29 -1.67 18.22 -8.84
CA GLU A 29 -2.72 18.17 -7.83
C GLU A 29 -2.39 17.20 -6.71
N GLY A 30 -1.75 16.08 -7.04
CA GLY A 30 -1.25 15.14 -6.06
C GLY A 30 -2.30 14.27 -5.39
N ALA A 31 -1.86 13.52 -4.39
CA ALA A 31 -2.71 12.66 -3.59
C ALA A 31 -2.35 12.81 -2.10
N SER A 32 -3.36 12.74 -1.24
CA SER A 32 -3.20 12.83 0.21
C SER A 32 -3.77 11.63 0.96
N LYS A 33 -4.40 10.70 0.24
CA LYS A 33 -5.06 9.54 0.82
C LYS A 33 -4.89 8.33 -0.10
N ALA A 34 -4.84 7.15 0.47
CA ALA A 34 -4.78 5.91 -0.29
C ALA A 34 -5.70 4.85 0.30
N GLU A 35 -6.16 3.94 -0.55
CA GLU A 35 -6.88 2.74 -0.15
C GLU A 35 -6.25 1.53 -0.80
N LEU A 36 -6.19 0.44 -0.05
CA LEU A 36 -5.76 -0.86 -0.54
C LEU A 36 -6.94 -1.81 -0.36
N THR A 37 -7.25 -2.59 -1.37
CA THR A 37 -8.32 -3.60 -1.33
C THR A 37 -7.72 -4.98 -1.48
N GLY A 38 -8.23 -5.92 -0.67
CA GLY A 38 -7.77 -7.30 -0.68
C GLY A 38 -8.34 -8.09 0.48
N ASP A 39 -7.55 -8.97 1.05
CA ASP A 39 -7.87 -9.71 2.27
C ASP A 39 -6.69 -9.55 3.21
N ILE A 40 -6.85 -8.72 4.23
CA ILE A 40 -5.76 -8.38 5.14
C ILE A 40 -6.12 -8.82 6.55
N PRO A 41 -5.47 -9.86 7.09
CA PRO A 41 -5.71 -10.30 8.47
C PRO A 41 -5.30 -9.24 9.49
N ALA A 42 -5.97 -9.27 10.63
CA ALA A 42 -5.58 -8.46 11.78
C ALA A 42 -4.12 -8.73 12.14
N GLY A 43 -3.41 -7.69 12.54
CA GLY A 43 -2.02 -7.78 12.93
C GLY A 43 -1.02 -7.39 11.86
N PHE A 44 -1.46 -7.24 10.63
CA PHE A 44 -0.59 -6.70 9.58
C PHE A 44 -0.37 -5.20 9.76
N LYS A 45 0.85 -4.79 9.47
CA LYS A 45 1.25 -3.40 9.38
C LYS A 45 1.72 -3.18 7.94
N ILE A 46 1.09 -2.24 7.27
CA ILE A 46 1.37 -1.98 5.86
C ILE A 46 1.96 -0.58 5.72
N SER A 47 3.12 -0.48 5.08
CA SER A 47 3.76 0.81 4.79
C SER A 47 3.66 1.12 3.32
N ILE A 48 3.56 2.41 3.01
CA ILE A 48 3.67 2.92 1.65
C ILE A 48 4.97 3.70 1.56
N ARG A 49 5.84 3.28 0.63
CA ARG A 49 7.11 3.95 0.35
C ARG A 49 7.14 4.40 -1.10
N ILE A 50 7.91 5.41 -1.39
CA ILE A 50 8.05 5.93 -2.74
C ILE A 50 9.50 5.87 -3.19
N ASP A 51 9.69 5.74 -4.51
CA ASP A 51 10.94 5.81 -5.25
C ASP A 51 11.82 4.57 -5.17
N SER A 52 11.86 3.88 -4.04
CA SER A 52 12.54 2.60 -3.91
C SER A 52 11.88 1.76 -2.82
N TYR A 53 12.16 0.46 -2.80
CA TYR A 53 11.53 -0.45 -1.81
C TYR A 53 11.94 -0.10 -0.37
N ASP A 54 13.07 0.55 -0.18
CA ASP A 54 13.56 1.03 1.11
C ASP A 54 13.56 2.57 1.18
N GLY A 55 12.77 3.20 0.32
CA GLY A 55 12.70 4.64 0.22
C GLY A 55 11.88 5.29 1.32
N LYS A 56 11.53 6.55 1.10
CA LYS A 56 10.78 7.34 2.06
C LYS A 56 9.42 6.72 2.35
N THR A 57 9.14 6.49 3.63
CA THR A 57 7.82 6.04 4.08
C THR A 57 6.88 7.24 4.15
N VAL A 58 5.80 7.20 3.39
CA VAL A 58 4.81 8.28 3.34
C VAL A 58 3.57 7.98 4.15
N SER A 59 3.32 6.72 4.48
CA SER A 59 2.20 6.32 5.32
C SER A 59 2.41 4.93 5.88
N VAL A 60 1.78 4.68 7.03
CA VAL A 60 1.74 3.35 7.66
C VAL A 60 0.33 3.13 8.18
N ALA A 61 -0.24 1.97 7.92
CA ALA A 61 -1.52 1.57 8.48
C ALA A 61 -1.35 0.28 9.30
N GLU A 62 -1.93 0.25 10.49
CA GLU A 62 -1.99 -0.95 11.31
C GLU A 62 -3.39 -1.53 11.20
N VAL A 63 -3.49 -2.82 10.88
CA VAL A 63 -4.76 -3.50 10.67
C VAL A 63 -5.16 -4.18 11.96
N SER A 64 -6.19 -3.65 12.62
CA SER A 64 -6.63 -4.12 13.93
C SER A 64 -7.67 -5.25 13.87
N GLU A 65 -8.29 -5.45 12.72
CA GLU A 65 -9.22 -6.54 12.48
C GLU A 65 -9.12 -6.97 11.03
N ASP A 66 -9.60 -8.18 10.72
CA ASP A 66 -9.59 -8.68 9.34
C ASP A 66 -10.32 -7.69 8.43
N SER A 67 -9.67 -7.23 7.38
CA SER A 67 -10.16 -6.13 6.56
C SER A 67 -10.09 -6.45 5.07
N LYS A 68 -11.09 -5.98 4.33
CA LYS A 68 -11.10 -6.00 2.86
C LYS A 68 -10.53 -4.71 2.30
N THR A 69 -10.64 -3.62 3.03
CA THR A 69 -10.15 -2.30 2.62
C THR A 69 -9.34 -1.69 3.75
N VAL A 70 -8.15 -1.20 3.41
CA VAL A 70 -7.27 -0.50 4.35
C VAL A 70 -7.07 0.91 3.85
N VAL A 71 -7.34 1.90 4.71
CA VAL A 71 -7.23 3.32 4.37
C VAL A 71 -5.95 3.89 4.96
N PHE A 72 -5.25 4.67 4.16
CA PHE A 72 -4.01 5.33 4.55
C PHE A 72 -4.19 6.85 4.47
N GLU A 73 -3.83 7.55 5.54
CA GLU A 73 -3.64 8.99 5.48
C GLU A 73 -2.18 9.24 5.18
N LEU A 74 -1.89 9.94 4.08
CA LEU A 74 -0.52 10.25 3.71
C LEU A 74 0.00 11.39 4.57
N GLY A 75 1.24 11.28 5.05
CA GLY A 75 1.82 12.30 5.91
C GLY A 75 2.08 13.62 5.19
N GLU A 76 2.17 13.56 3.87
CA GLU A 76 2.30 14.72 3.00
C GLU A 76 1.66 14.40 1.65
N GLU A 77 1.31 15.43 0.90
CA GLU A 77 0.77 15.27 -0.44
C GLU A 77 1.87 14.76 -1.37
N ILE A 78 1.55 13.73 -2.15
CA ILE A 78 2.47 13.18 -3.14
C ILE A 78 2.16 13.80 -4.48
N THR A 79 3.12 14.48 -5.09
CA THR A 79 3.00 15.08 -6.41
C THR A 79 4.10 14.56 -7.33
N GLY A 80 3.88 14.71 -8.64
CA GLY A 80 4.87 14.26 -9.62
C GLY A 80 4.82 12.76 -9.87
N ARG A 81 5.87 12.25 -10.44
CA ARG A 81 5.98 10.86 -10.86
C ARG A 81 6.81 10.06 -9.88
N HIS A 82 6.25 8.98 -9.35
CA HIS A 82 6.92 8.13 -8.37
C HIS A 82 6.61 6.66 -8.57
N ALA A 83 7.60 5.83 -8.25
CA ALA A 83 7.33 4.42 -7.98
C ALA A 83 6.72 4.31 -6.59
N VAL A 84 5.80 3.38 -6.40
CA VAL A 84 5.09 3.17 -5.13
C VAL A 84 5.30 1.73 -4.67
N TYR A 85 5.61 1.56 -3.39
CA TYR A 85 5.87 0.23 -2.81
C TYR A 85 5.02 0.04 -1.56
N PHE A 86 4.29 -1.08 -1.53
CA PHE A 86 3.55 -1.51 -0.35
C PHE A 86 4.35 -2.58 0.36
N GLY A 87 4.74 -2.31 1.59
CA GLY A 87 5.47 -3.27 2.42
C GLY A 87 4.55 -3.87 3.46
N PHE A 88 4.60 -5.19 3.64
CA PHE A 88 3.72 -5.94 4.54
C PHE A 88 4.54 -6.57 5.65
N ASN A 89 4.15 -6.34 6.89
CA ASN A 89 4.78 -6.95 8.05
C ASN A 89 3.73 -7.40 9.04
N THR A 90 3.98 -8.51 9.71
CA THR A 90 3.14 -9.02 10.79
C THR A 90 4.01 -9.80 11.76
N GLU A 91 3.63 -9.81 13.04
CA GLU A 91 4.29 -10.65 14.04
C GLU A 91 3.81 -12.10 13.96
N ASN A 92 2.71 -12.35 13.28
CA ASN A 92 2.17 -13.68 13.09
C ASN A 92 2.68 -14.27 11.78
N ALA A 93 3.75 -15.06 11.86
CA ALA A 93 4.43 -15.61 10.69
C ALA A 93 3.56 -16.55 9.84
N GLU A 94 2.46 -17.05 10.38
CA GLU A 94 1.55 -17.95 9.66
C GLU A 94 0.50 -17.21 8.85
N ASP A 95 0.26 -15.94 9.14
CA ASP A 95 -0.75 -15.18 8.42
C ASP A 95 -0.29 -14.82 7.01
N ARG A 96 -1.26 -14.81 6.11
CA ARG A 96 -1.06 -14.46 4.70
C ARG A 96 -2.10 -13.43 4.30
N ALA A 97 -1.67 -12.43 3.55
CA ALA A 97 -2.55 -11.41 3.00
C ALA A 97 -2.75 -11.61 1.51
N VAL A 98 -3.81 -11.00 0.99
CA VAL A 98 -4.10 -10.94 -0.44
C VAL A 98 -4.25 -9.48 -0.83
N PHE A 99 -3.59 -9.08 -1.92
CA PHE A 99 -3.67 -7.74 -2.47
C PHE A 99 -4.39 -7.79 -3.81
N ASP A 100 -5.49 -7.06 -3.97
CA ASP A 100 -6.23 -6.99 -5.22
C ASP A 100 -5.93 -5.70 -5.99
N CYS A 101 -6.12 -4.56 -5.38
CA CYS A 101 -5.92 -3.27 -6.04
C CYS A 101 -5.67 -2.15 -5.03
N PHE A 102 -5.29 -0.99 -5.57
CA PHE A 102 -5.09 0.21 -4.76
C PHE A 102 -5.64 1.44 -5.47
N ARG A 103 -5.83 2.49 -4.68
CA ARG A 103 -6.32 3.76 -5.17
C ARG A 103 -5.71 4.89 -4.34
N PHE A 104 -5.23 5.93 -5.02
CA PHE A 104 -4.75 7.17 -4.39
C PHE A 104 -5.68 8.32 -4.79
N GLU A 105 -5.97 9.20 -3.86
CA GLU A 105 -6.77 10.39 -4.15
C GLU A 105 -6.40 11.57 -3.27
#